data_bc7e88431fc46e91834a064bccd406e5
#
_entry.id   bc7e88431fc46e91834a064bccd406e5
#
_cell.length_a   1.000
_cell.length_b   1.000
_cell.length_c   1.000
_cell.angle_alpha   90.00
_cell.angle_beta   90.00
_cell.angle_gamma   90.00
#
_symmetry.space_group_name_H-M   'P 1'
#
loop_
_entity.id
_entity.type
_entity.pdbx_description
1 polymer ?
#
loop_
_entity_poly.entity_id
_entity_poly.type
_entity_poly.pdbx_seq_one_letter_code
_entity_poly.pdbx_strand_id
1 'polypeptide(L)'
;MTPLDTIRLYGTAPDSIVDGPGLRFAVFVQGCTHGCPGCHNPDSQPACGGAVRRIDELAAEIEANGLAQGVTISGGEPFEQAVACAELARRMRALGLNVWTYTGYRYEDLAALANRAAATGAVCAAHDTPAASARPSLPSVDPSGAEALLAATDVLVDGPFVQALHSFELPWRGSSNQRLIDVPATRTSGRIVLWDTHEDFPEKPASW
;
A
#
# COMPACT_ATOMS: atom_id res chain seq x y z
N MET A 1 -6.70 -22.53 -10.43
CA MET A 1 -6.42 -21.36 -9.56
C MET A 1 -6.19 -20.20 -10.50
N THR A 2 -7.01 -19.19 -10.41
CA THR A 2 -6.79 -17.95 -11.17
C THR A 2 -5.68 -17.12 -10.49
N PRO A 3 -4.90 -16.32 -11.23
CA PRO A 3 -3.90 -15.42 -10.67
C PRO A 3 -4.48 -14.43 -9.63
N LEU A 4 -5.80 -14.26 -9.64
CA LEU A 4 -6.53 -13.36 -8.73
C LEU A 4 -6.76 -13.94 -7.32
N ASP A 5 -6.49 -15.24 -7.12
CA ASP A 5 -6.78 -15.93 -5.85
C ASP A 5 -5.55 -16.04 -4.93
N THR A 6 -4.40 -15.56 -5.40
CA THR A 6 -3.12 -15.74 -4.70
C THR A 6 -2.33 -14.44 -4.61
N ILE A 7 -1.53 -14.33 -3.56
CA ILE A 7 -0.60 -13.25 -3.30
C ILE A 7 0.78 -13.84 -2.95
N ARG A 8 1.85 -13.24 -3.45
CA ARG A 8 3.21 -13.64 -3.07
C ARG A 8 3.70 -12.80 -1.90
N LEU A 9 4.06 -13.44 -0.81
CA LEU A 9 4.45 -12.79 0.43
C LEU A 9 5.93 -13.03 0.74
N TYR A 10 6.59 -12.00 1.24
CA TYR A 10 7.83 -12.09 1.98
C TYR A 10 7.58 -12.66 3.38
N GLY A 11 6.50 -12.20 4.04
CA GLY A 11 6.11 -12.69 5.36
C GLY A 11 4.88 -11.97 5.92
N THR A 12 4.54 -12.31 7.16
CA THR A 12 3.48 -11.65 7.95
C THR A 12 3.96 -11.37 9.37
N ALA A 13 3.41 -10.33 10.01
CA ALA A 13 3.58 -10.05 11.43
C ALA A 13 2.18 -9.81 12.04
N PRO A 14 1.65 -10.78 12.79
CA PRO A 14 0.24 -10.75 13.24
C PRO A 14 -0.05 -9.68 14.31
N ASP A 15 0.96 -9.22 15.06
CA ASP A 15 0.78 -8.32 16.20
C ASP A 15 1.75 -7.13 16.14
N SER A 16 1.85 -6.48 14.98
CA SER A 16 2.73 -5.33 14.79
C SER A 16 2.16 -4.07 15.45
N ILE A 17 3.04 -3.34 16.15
CA ILE A 17 2.76 -2.02 16.74
C ILE A 17 3.53 -0.90 16.03
N VAL A 18 4.31 -1.23 14.99
CA VAL A 18 5.19 -0.28 14.28
C VAL A 18 4.73 0.03 12.85
N ASP A 19 3.80 -0.76 12.32
CA ASP A 19 3.33 -0.65 10.95
C ASP A 19 2.04 0.17 10.79
N GLY A 20 1.74 1.04 11.75
CA GLY A 20 0.55 1.88 11.82
C GLY A 20 0.02 2.00 13.25
N PRO A 21 -1.06 2.75 13.48
CA PRO A 21 -1.64 2.94 14.82
C PRO A 21 -2.32 1.67 15.33
N GLY A 22 -2.25 1.47 16.63
CA GLY A 22 -2.84 0.32 17.30
C GLY A 22 -2.11 -1.00 17.03
N LEU A 23 -2.78 -2.12 17.26
CA LEU A 23 -2.27 -3.44 16.94
C LEU A 23 -2.68 -3.84 15.53
N ARG A 24 -1.73 -4.20 14.68
CA ARG A 24 -1.97 -4.43 13.27
C ARG A 24 -1.51 -5.81 12.83
N PHE A 25 -2.24 -6.41 11.91
CA PHE A 25 -1.74 -7.55 11.16
C PHE A 25 -0.98 -7.00 9.93
N ALA A 26 0.36 -7.08 9.95
CA ALA A 26 1.17 -6.62 8.84
C ALA A 26 1.41 -7.75 7.84
N VAL A 27 1.17 -7.45 6.56
CA VAL A 27 1.37 -8.34 5.41
C VAL A 27 2.47 -7.74 4.54
N PHE A 28 3.58 -8.44 4.42
CA PHE A 28 4.72 -8.01 3.62
C PHE A 28 4.75 -8.77 2.31
N VAL A 29 4.48 -8.09 1.19
CA VAL A 29 4.52 -8.69 -0.14
C VAL A 29 5.96 -8.91 -0.62
N GLN A 30 6.14 -9.82 -1.55
CA GLN A 30 7.42 -10.10 -2.22
C GLN A 30 7.45 -9.46 -3.60
N GLY A 31 8.57 -8.86 -3.97
CA GLY A 31 8.84 -8.17 -5.22
C GLY A 31 8.75 -6.64 -5.06
N CYS A 32 9.79 -5.94 -5.52
CA CYS A 32 9.86 -4.48 -5.51
C CYS A 32 10.93 -3.99 -6.50
N THR A 33 10.56 -3.12 -7.42
CA THR A 33 11.49 -2.59 -8.43
C THR A 33 12.15 -1.26 -8.02
N HIS A 34 11.80 -0.69 -6.85
CA HIS A 34 12.34 0.60 -6.42
C HIS A 34 13.84 0.58 -6.08
N GLY A 35 14.34 -0.52 -5.50
CA GLY A 35 15.75 -0.66 -5.17
C GLY A 35 16.30 0.41 -4.22
N CYS A 36 15.52 0.90 -3.28
CA CYS A 36 15.91 2.00 -2.39
C CYS A 36 17.16 1.65 -1.58
N PRO A 37 18.22 2.51 -1.60
CA PRO A 37 19.35 2.34 -0.72
C PRO A 37 18.95 2.35 0.75
N GLY A 38 19.42 1.37 1.54
CA GLY A 38 19.08 1.25 2.95
C GLY A 38 17.65 0.76 3.22
N CYS A 39 17.00 0.12 2.23
CA CYS A 39 15.69 -0.49 2.41
C CYS A 39 15.61 -1.35 3.67
N HIS A 40 14.52 -1.24 4.44
CA HIS A 40 14.33 -2.01 5.66
C HIS A 40 14.07 -3.50 5.39
N ASN A 41 13.53 -3.84 4.22
CA ASN A 41 13.21 -5.20 3.80
C ASN A 41 13.92 -5.57 2.48
N PRO A 42 15.27 -5.58 2.43
CA PRO A 42 15.99 -5.82 1.16
C PRO A 42 15.67 -7.19 0.56
N ASP A 43 15.40 -8.20 1.39
CA ASP A 43 15.06 -9.56 0.95
C ASP A 43 13.66 -9.67 0.34
N SER A 44 12.81 -8.67 0.52
CA SER A 44 11.50 -8.59 -0.14
C SER A 44 11.56 -8.02 -1.57
N GLN A 45 12.71 -7.46 -1.99
CA GLN A 45 12.85 -6.83 -3.31
C GLN A 45 12.87 -7.82 -4.48
N PRO A 46 13.57 -8.98 -4.43
CA PRO A 46 13.56 -9.92 -5.56
C PRO A 46 12.15 -10.37 -5.92
N ALA A 47 11.83 -10.38 -7.21
CA ALA A 47 10.53 -10.87 -7.68
C ALA A 47 10.34 -12.38 -7.45
N CYS A 48 11.44 -13.12 -7.38
CA CYS A 48 11.47 -14.54 -7.02
C CYS A 48 11.88 -14.67 -5.54
N GLY A 49 11.11 -15.44 -4.79
CA GLY A 49 11.31 -15.60 -3.34
C GLY A 49 9.99 -15.63 -2.62
N GLY A 50 10.05 -15.60 -1.29
CA GLY A 50 8.86 -15.65 -0.46
C GLY A 50 7.99 -16.89 -0.71
N ALA A 51 6.73 -16.82 -0.31
CA ALA A 51 5.74 -17.88 -0.47
C ALA A 51 4.50 -17.38 -1.20
N VAL A 52 3.95 -18.18 -2.09
CA VAL A 52 2.62 -17.91 -2.67
C VAL A 52 1.57 -18.42 -1.69
N ARG A 53 0.67 -17.53 -1.28
CA ARG A 53 -0.43 -17.84 -0.36
C ARG A 53 -1.77 -17.59 -1.05
N ARG A 54 -2.78 -18.33 -0.67
CA ARG A 54 -4.16 -18.06 -1.07
C ARG A 54 -4.69 -16.86 -0.26
N ILE A 55 -5.40 -15.95 -0.93
CA ILE A 55 -5.95 -14.76 -0.28
C ILE A 55 -7.05 -15.15 0.72
N ASP A 56 -7.85 -16.18 0.43
CA ASP A 56 -8.88 -16.66 1.34
C ASP A 56 -8.30 -17.24 2.64
N GLU A 57 -7.20 -18.01 2.56
CA GLU A 57 -6.50 -18.54 3.74
C GLU A 57 -5.85 -17.42 4.56
N LEU A 58 -5.22 -16.45 3.91
CA LEU A 58 -4.64 -15.30 4.59
C LEU A 58 -5.72 -14.44 5.26
N ALA A 59 -6.85 -14.22 4.59
CA ALA A 59 -7.96 -13.47 5.16
C ALA A 59 -8.54 -14.17 6.40
N ALA A 60 -8.69 -15.50 6.35
CA ALA A 60 -9.15 -16.28 7.50
C ALA A 60 -8.15 -16.25 8.67
N GLU A 61 -6.84 -16.25 8.39
CA GLU A 61 -5.79 -16.09 9.41
C GLU A 61 -5.88 -14.72 10.10
N ILE A 62 -6.08 -13.65 9.32
CA ILE A 62 -6.23 -12.29 9.86
C ILE A 62 -7.50 -12.17 10.70
N GLU A 63 -8.62 -12.70 10.21
CA GLU A 63 -9.89 -12.71 10.95
C GLU A 63 -9.78 -13.47 12.29
N ALA A 64 -9.06 -14.58 12.31
CA ALA A 64 -8.84 -15.39 13.50
C ALA A 64 -7.92 -14.71 14.53
N ASN A 65 -7.13 -13.72 14.15
CA ASN A 65 -6.25 -13.01 15.09
C ASN A 65 -7.05 -12.28 16.20
N GLY A 66 -8.21 -11.75 15.91
CA GLY A 66 -9.14 -11.15 16.88
C GLY A 66 -8.63 -9.94 17.69
N LEU A 67 -7.32 -9.69 17.70
CA LEU A 67 -6.69 -8.56 18.40
C LEU A 67 -6.33 -7.42 17.44
N ALA A 68 -6.18 -7.72 16.15
CA ALA A 68 -5.83 -6.73 15.15
C ALA A 68 -6.93 -5.69 14.98
N GLN A 69 -6.56 -4.43 15.13
CA GLN A 69 -7.43 -3.26 14.92
C GLN A 69 -7.42 -2.79 13.45
N GLY A 70 -6.50 -3.31 12.67
CA GLY A 70 -6.37 -3.02 11.25
C GLY A 70 -5.30 -3.88 10.58
N VAL A 71 -5.22 -3.75 9.27
CA VAL A 71 -4.24 -4.45 8.45
C VAL A 71 -3.30 -3.46 7.77
N THR A 72 -2.02 -3.81 7.72
CA THR A 72 -1.02 -3.06 6.96
C THR A 72 -0.48 -3.91 5.83
N ILE A 73 -0.54 -3.42 4.61
CA ILE A 73 0.03 -4.05 3.42
C ILE A 73 1.30 -3.29 3.06
N SER A 74 2.45 -3.96 3.16
CA SER A 74 3.79 -3.40 3.04
C SER A 74 4.75 -4.43 2.43
N GLY A 75 6.05 -4.37 2.74
CA GLY A 75 7.07 -5.35 2.40
C GLY A 75 7.85 -4.96 1.15
N GLY A 76 7.65 -5.66 0.02
CA GLY A 76 8.10 -5.23 -1.30
C GLY A 76 7.32 -4.01 -1.79
N GLU A 77 6.70 -4.11 -2.95
CA GLU A 77 5.84 -3.05 -3.47
C GLU A 77 4.40 -3.57 -3.68
N PRO A 78 3.45 -3.20 -2.81
CA PRO A 78 2.06 -3.66 -2.93
C PRO A 78 1.40 -3.35 -4.27
N PHE A 79 1.74 -2.22 -4.89
CA PHE A 79 1.16 -1.84 -6.19
C PHE A 79 1.71 -2.66 -7.36
N GLU A 80 2.82 -3.38 -7.20
CA GLU A 80 3.28 -4.38 -8.19
C GLU A 80 2.49 -5.70 -8.09
N GLN A 81 1.73 -5.90 -7.01
CA GLN A 81 0.72 -6.95 -6.84
C GLN A 81 -0.67 -6.35 -6.59
N ALA A 82 -0.98 -5.20 -7.20
CA ALA A 82 -2.12 -4.35 -6.85
C ALA A 82 -3.46 -5.09 -6.84
N VAL A 83 -3.72 -5.97 -7.80
CA VAL A 83 -4.98 -6.73 -7.89
C VAL A 83 -5.17 -7.66 -6.68
N ALA A 84 -4.12 -8.40 -6.32
CA ALA A 84 -4.14 -9.31 -5.17
C ALA A 84 -4.24 -8.55 -3.84
N CYS A 85 -3.48 -7.45 -3.70
CA CYS A 85 -3.52 -6.58 -2.53
C CYS A 85 -4.89 -5.90 -2.38
N ALA A 86 -5.51 -5.47 -3.49
CA ALA A 86 -6.84 -4.87 -3.48
C ALA A 86 -7.92 -5.87 -3.01
N GLU A 87 -7.84 -7.12 -3.45
CA GLU A 87 -8.78 -8.15 -3.01
C GLU A 87 -8.63 -8.45 -1.52
N LEU A 88 -7.40 -8.56 -1.01
CA LEU A 88 -7.15 -8.70 0.42
C LEU A 88 -7.69 -7.49 1.20
N ALA A 89 -7.35 -6.27 0.79
CA ALA A 89 -7.79 -5.03 1.41
C ALA A 89 -9.33 -4.92 1.47
N ARG A 90 -10.01 -5.25 0.38
CA ARG A 90 -11.47 -5.27 0.31
C ARG A 90 -12.08 -6.24 1.33
N ARG A 91 -11.50 -7.43 1.50
CA ARG A 91 -11.96 -8.40 2.51
C ARG A 91 -11.76 -7.88 3.92
N MET A 92 -10.62 -7.26 4.20
CA MET A 92 -10.33 -6.70 5.52
C MET A 92 -11.30 -5.58 5.87
N ARG A 93 -11.61 -4.70 4.92
CA ARG A 93 -12.64 -3.67 5.12
C ARG A 93 -14.03 -4.25 5.36
N ALA A 94 -14.38 -5.35 4.71
CA ALA A 94 -15.65 -6.04 4.95
C ALA A 94 -15.77 -6.61 6.37
N LEU A 95 -14.63 -6.92 7.02
CA LEU A 95 -14.53 -7.30 8.44
C LEU A 95 -14.50 -6.09 9.40
N GLY A 96 -14.57 -4.85 8.88
CA GLY A 96 -14.50 -3.64 9.69
C GLY A 96 -13.08 -3.20 10.08
N LEU A 97 -12.04 -3.85 9.53
CA LEU A 97 -10.65 -3.48 9.77
C LEU A 97 -10.24 -2.31 8.87
N ASN A 98 -9.55 -1.33 9.42
CA ASN A 98 -8.93 -0.29 8.59
C ASN A 98 -7.68 -0.83 7.87
N VAL A 99 -7.41 -0.28 6.67
CA VAL A 99 -6.32 -0.73 5.80
C VAL A 99 -5.31 0.39 5.59
N TRP A 100 -4.06 0.11 5.96
CA TRP A 100 -2.91 0.93 5.62
C TRP A 100 -2.13 0.26 4.51
N THR A 101 -1.66 1.05 3.55
CA THR A 101 -0.82 0.55 2.45
C THR A 101 0.43 1.40 2.33
N TYR A 102 1.59 0.75 2.28
CA TYR A 102 2.88 1.41 2.03
C TYR A 102 3.24 1.27 0.56
N THR A 103 3.84 2.31 -0.02
CA THR A 103 4.33 2.27 -1.40
C THR A 103 5.51 3.21 -1.61
N GLY A 104 6.43 2.82 -2.48
CA GLY A 104 7.48 3.70 -2.97
C GLY A 104 7.01 4.66 -4.05
N TYR A 105 5.85 4.45 -4.65
CA TYR A 105 5.23 5.37 -5.62
C TYR A 105 4.61 6.58 -4.91
N ARG A 106 4.38 7.65 -5.67
CA ARG A 106 3.61 8.80 -5.17
C ARG A 106 2.13 8.61 -5.50
N TYR A 107 1.27 9.08 -4.61
CA TYR A 107 -0.19 9.02 -4.82
C TYR A 107 -0.62 9.59 -6.17
N GLU A 108 -0.04 10.73 -6.56
CA GLU A 108 -0.39 11.42 -7.81
C GLU A 108 -0.10 10.55 -9.05
N ASP A 109 1.00 9.78 -9.03
CA ASP A 109 1.37 8.89 -10.13
C ASP A 109 0.44 7.69 -10.21
N LEU A 110 0.09 7.10 -9.06
CA LEU A 110 -0.88 6.00 -8.96
C LEU A 110 -2.29 6.44 -9.38
N ALA A 111 -2.75 7.60 -8.92
CA ALA A 111 -4.05 8.15 -9.29
C ALA A 111 -4.14 8.50 -10.79
N ALA A 112 -3.05 9.04 -11.36
CA ALA A 112 -2.98 9.30 -12.80
C ALA A 112 -3.00 8.01 -13.63
N LEU A 113 -2.41 6.93 -13.14
CA LEU A 113 -2.45 5.61 -13.77
C LEU A 113 -3.87 5.03 -13.71
N ALA A 114 -4.51 5.05 -12.54
CA ALA A 114 -5.87 4.59 -12.30
C ALA A 114 -6.89 5.31 -13.19
N ASN A 115 -6.80 6.64 -13.28
CA ASN A 115 -7.70 7.45 -14.13
C ASN A 115 -7.57 7.12 -15.63
N ARG A 116 -6.38 6.73 -16.10
CA ARG A 116 -6.21 6.27 -17.50
C ARG A 116 -6.93 4.97 -17.76
N ALA A 117 -6.96 4.04 -16.83
CA ALA A 117 -7.72 2.80 -16.97
C ALA A 117 -9.24 3.05 -17.08
N ALA A 118 -9.76 3.97 -16.28
CA ALA A 118 -11.17 4.37 -16.35
C ALA A 118 -11.53 5.02 -17.69
N ALA A 119 -10.61 5.80 -18.28
CA ALA A 119 -10.82 6.45 -19.58
C ALA A 119 -10.67 5.48 -20.76
N THR A 120 -9.83 4.44 -20.67
CA THR A 120 -9.60 3.44 -21.73
C THR A 120 -10.59 2.31 -21.73
N GLY A 121 -11.37 2.10 -20.67
CA GLY A 121 -12.48 1.14 -20.61
C GLY A 121 -13.58 1.35 -21.66
N ALA A 122 -13.46 2.38 -22.51
CA ALA A 122 -14.41 2.73 -23.55
C ALA A 122 -13.96 2.43 -25.00
N VAL A 123 -12.71 2.08 -25.28
CA VAL A 123 -12.27 1.78 -26.68
C VAL A 123 -11.08 0.85 -26.73
N CYS A 124 -11.27 -0.39 -27.22
CA CYS A 124 -10.23 -1.16 -27.89
C CYS A 124 -9.97 -0.54 -29.27
N ALA A 125 -8.87 0.18 -29.45
CA ALA A 125 -8.25 0.31 -30.78
C ALA A 125 -6.85 0.94 -30.65
N ALA A 126 -5.89 0.26 -31.27
CA ALA A 126 -4.54 0.75 -31.48
C ALA A 126 -4.54 2.05 -32.30
N HIS A 127 -3.65 2.97 -31.96
CA HIS A 127 -2.72 3.60 -32.92
C HIS A 127 -1.77 4.58 -32.23
N ASP A 128 -0.52 4.52 -32.66
CA ASP A 128 0.60 5.37 -32.29
C ASP A 128 0.33 6.86 -32.44
N THR A 129 0.75 7.64 -31.43
CA THR A 129 1.21 9.01 -31.65
C THR A 129 2.32 9.34 -30.63
N PRO A 130 3.46 9.86 -31.06
CA PRO A 130 4.58 10.16 -30.19
C PRO A 130 4.49 11.56 -29.60
N ALA A 131 5.09 11.66 -28.39
CA ALA A 131 5.58 12.88 -27.74
C ALA A 131 4.58 13.80 -27.05
N ALA A 132 4.67 13.77 -25.72
CA ALA A 132 5.00 14.98 -24.94
C ALA A 132 5.18 14.59 -23.46
N SER A 133 6.34 14.98 -22.89
CA SER A 133 6.74 14.93 -21.49
C SER A 133 6.73 13.53 -20.84
N ALA A 134 7.91 12.95 -20.73
CA ALA A 134 8.18 11.70 -20.04
C ALA A 134 7.82 11.82 -18.55
N ARG A 135 6.59 11.51 -18.19
CA ARG A 135 6.25 11.05 -16.84
C ARG A 135 6.71 9.60 -16.73
N PRO A 136 7.27 9.18 -15.59
CA PRO A 136 7.71 7.82 -15.43
C PRO A 136 6.54 6.87 -15.74
N SER A 137 6.74 5.98 -16.69
CA SER A 137 5.86 4.84 -16.87
C SER A 137 6.02 3.96 -15.62
N LEU A 138 4.91 3.49 -15.03
CA LEU A 138 4.92 2.50 -13.96
C LEU A 138 4.72 1.12 -14.61
N PRO A 139 5.77 0.50 -15.19
CA PRO A 139 5.60 -0.64 -16.11
C PRO A 139 5.12 -1.92 -15.41
N SER A 140 5.24 -1.98 -14.08
CA SER A 140 4.89 -3.16 -13.29
C SER A 140 3.53 -3.05 -12.59
N VAL A 141 2.84 -1.91 -12.69
CA VAL A 141 1.58 -1.67 -11.97
C VAL A 141 0.39 -1.84 -12.89
N ASP A 142 -0.51 -2.76 -12.53
CA ASP A 142 -1.80 -2.89 -13.19
C ASP A 142 -2.71 -1.71 -12.88
N PRO A 143 -3.21 -0.96 -13.88
CA PRO A 143 -4.00 0.25 -13.62
C PRO A 143 -5.33 0.01 -12.92
N SER A 144 -6.00 -1.11 -13.21
CA SER A 144 -7.27 -1.45 -12.57
C SER A 144 -7.07 -1.91 -11.13
N GLY A 145 -5.99 -2.65 -10.90
CA GLY A 145 -5.55 -3.05 -9.56
C GLY A 145 -5.15 -1.83 -8.72
N ALA A 146 -4.45 -0.86 -9.31
CA ALA A 146 -4.07 0.37 -8.62
C ALA A 146 -5.29 1.17 -8.15
N GLU A 147 -6.30 1.35 -9.01
CA GLU A 147 -7.56 1.99 -8.63
C GLU A 147 -8.26 1.22 -7.51
N ALA A 148 -8.36 -0.11 -7.64
CA ALA A 148 -9.04 -0.94 -6.66
C ALA A 148 -8.30 -0.91 -5.29
N LEU A 149 -6.96 -0.94 -5.30
CA LEU A 149 -6.17 -0.89 -4.07
C LEU A 149 -6.27 0.49 -3.40
N LEU A 150 -6.16 1.58 -4.17
CA LEU A 150 -6.39 2.94 -3.65
C LEU A 150 -7.79 3.07 -3.04
N ALA A 151 -8.83 2.55 -3.71
CA ALA A 151 -10.21 2.60 -3.21
C ALA A 151 -10.41 1.79 -1.91
N ALA A 152 -9.60 0.76 -1.68
CA ALA A 152 -9.66 -0.09 -0.50
C ALA A 152 -8.69 0.32 0.63
N THR A 153 -7.87 1.34 0.41
CA THR A 153 -6.89 1.86 1.38
C THR A 153 -7.47 3.04 2.15
N ASP A 154 -7.37 3.04 3.47
CA ASP A 154 -7.75 4.16 4.33
C ASP A 154 -6.60 5.17 4.45
N VAL A 155 -5.39 4.68 4.74
CA VAL A 155 -4.19 5.53 4.81
C VAL A 155 -3.11 4.97 3.89
N LEU A 156 -2.58 5.82 3.02
CA LEU A 156 -1.45 5.50 2.16
C LEU A 156 -0.18 6.16 2.69
N VAL A 157 0.84 5.35 2.99
CA VAL A 157 2.19 5.86 3.25
C VAL A 157 2.94 5.85 1.92
N ASP A 158 3.10 7.01 1.30
CA ASP A 158 3.58 7.15 -0.07
C ASP A 158 4.98 7.77 -0.18
N GLY A 159 5.63 7.46 -1.28
CA GLY A 159 6.94 8.00 -1.64
C GLY A 159 8.11 7.06 -1.33
N PRO A 160 9.20 7.14 -2.11
CA PRO A 160 10.34 6.27 -1.96
C PRO A 160 11.06 6.51 -0.62
N PHE A 161 11.60 5.44 -0.03
CA PHE A 161 12.49 5.60 1.11
C PHE A 161 13.78 6.31 0.68
N VAL A 162 14.14 7.36 1.42
CA VAL A 162 15.36 8.15 1.20
C VAL A 162 16.23 8.06 2.45
N GLN A 163 17.31 7.30 2.39
CA GLN A 163 18.19 7.03 3.54
C GLN A 163 18.71 8.32 4.21
N ALA A 164 19.05 9.35 3.44
CA ALA A 164 19.52 10.64 3.98
C ALA A 164 18.45 11.41 4.78
N LEU A 165 17.18 11.04 4.63
CA LEU A 165 16.02 11.64 5.32
C LEU A 165 15.41 10.70 6.37
N HIS A 166 16.11 9.60 6.67
CA HIS A 166 15.67 8.61 7.66
C HIS A 166 15.68 9.21 9.08
N SER A 167 14.63 8.90 9.87
CA SER A 167 14.59 9.20 11.30
C SER A 167 13.67 8.21 12.02
N PHE A 168 14.09 7.74 13.19
CA PHE A 168 13.29 6.90 14.08
C PHE A 168 12.20 7.67 14.83
N GLU A 169 12.23 9.01 14.78
CA GLU A 169 11.21 9.87 15.40
C GLU A 169 9.96 10.03 14.54
N LEU A 170 10.03 9.59 13.28
CA LEU A 170 8.90 9.68 12.36
C LEU A 170 7.91 8.54 12.61
N PRO A 171 6.68 8.81 13.07
CA PRO A 171 5.71 7.75 13.24
C PRO A 171 5.35 7.11 11.88
N TRP A 172 5.39 5.78 11.83
CA TRP A 172 4.95 4.91 10.74
C TRP A 172 5.52 5.21 9.34
N ARG A 173 6.66 5.88 9.24
CA ARG A 173 7.35 6.14 7.97
C ARG A 173 8.86 6.15 8.17
N GLY A 174 9.59 5.68 7.18
CA GLY A 174 11.04 5.51 7.29
C GLY A 174 11.84 6.79 7.02
N SER A 175 11.30 7.74 6.26
CA SER A 175 11.99 8.98 5.88
C SER A 175 11.02 10.16 5.76
N SER A 176 11.52 11.37 6.03
CA SER A 176 10.69 12.57 6.18
C SER A 176 10.01 13.05 4.89
N ASN A 177 10.45 12.59 3.73
CA ASN A 177 9.80 12.84 2.44
C ASN A 177 8.54 12.03 2.22
N GLN A 178 8.33 10.93 2.99
CA GLN A 178 7.13 10.12 2.88
C GLN A 178 5.95 10.81 3.54
N ARG A 179 4.75 10.61 2.99
CA ARG A 179 3.52 11.23 3.48
C ARG A 179 2.56 10.16 3.98
N LEU A 180 1.81 10.48 5.02
CA LEU A 180 0.64 9.72 5.44
C LEU A 180 -0.58 10.41 4.84
N ILE A 181 -1.23 9.79 3.89
CA ILE A 181 -2.33 10.38 3.12
C ILE A 181 -3.64 9.70 3.54
N ASP A 182 -4.61 10.50 3.97
CA ASP A 182 -6.01 10.08 4.10
C ASP A 182 -6.58 9.89 2.68
N VAL A 183 -6.71 8.64 2.24
CA VAL A 183 -7.13 8.34 0.87
C VAL A 183 -8.60 8.69 0.63
N PRO A 184 -9.55 8.33 1.50
CA PRO A 184 -10.95 8.75 1.37
C PRO A 184 -11.13 10.27 1.26
N ALA A 185 -10.52 11.04 2.17
CA ALA A 185 -10.62 12.50 2.15
C ALA A 185 -9.94 13.11 0.91
N THR A 186 -8.79 12.56 0.50
CA THR A 186 -8.08 12.98 -0.72
C THR A 186 -8.93 12.74 -1.97
N ARG A 187 -9.56 11.57 -2.09
CA ARG A 187 -10.43 11.24 -3.23
C ARG A 187 -11.68 12.11 -3.28
N THR A 188 -12.28 12.40 -2.13
CA THR A 188 -13.48 13.24 -2.02
C THR A 188 -13.18 14.70 -2.36
N SER A 189 -12.06 15.23 -1.88
CA SER A 189 -11.71 16.66 -2.05
C SER A 189 -11.00 16.95 -3.37
N GLY A 190 -10.47 15.93 -4.06
CA GLY A 190 -9.64 16.08 -5.26
C GLY A 190 -8.27 16.69 -5.01
N ARG A 191 -7.83 16.82 -3.77
CA ARG A 191 -6.51 17.33 -3.34
C ARG A 191 -5.94 16.44 -2.26
N ILE A 192 -4.61 16.41 -2.13
CA ILE A 192 -3.96 15.63 -1.06
C ILE A 192 -4.41 16.14 0.30
N VAL A 193 -4.96 15.24 1.11
CA VAL A 193 -5.27 15.43 2.53
C VAL A 193 -4.34 14.53 3.32
N LEU A 194 -3.54 15.11 4.18
CA LEU A 194 -2.67 14.33 5.05
C LEU A 194 -3.50 13.77 6.21
N TRP A 195 -3.20 12.53 6.57
CA TRP A 195 -3.78 11.90 7.73
C TRP A 195 -3.25 12.57 9.02
N ASP A 196 -4.16 12.89 9.94
CA ASP A 196 -3.80 13.57 11.18
C ASP A 196 -3.36 12.54 12.22
N THR A 197 -2.10 12.63 12.65
CA THR A 197 -1.52 11.77 13.67
C THR A 197 -2.04 12.06 15.09
N HIS A 198 -2.75 13.16 15.29
CA HIS A 198 -3.20 13.61 16.63
C HIS A 198 -4.55 13.01 17.05
N GLU A 199 -5.39 12.58 16.09
CA GLU A 199 -6.73 12.06 16.42
C GLU A 199 -6.72 10.67 17.08
N ASP A 200 -5.68 9.86 16.86
CA ASP A 200 -5.62 8.47 17.33
C ASP A 200 -4.78 8.26 18.61
N PHE A 201 -4.14 9.29 19.12
CA PHE A 201 -3.42 9.23 20.40
C PHE A 201 -4.02 10.20 21.40
N PRO A 202 -4.71 9.70 22.45
CA PRO A 202 -5.06 10.57 23.56
C PRO A 202 -3.77 11.19 24.13
N GLU A 203 -3.80 12.50 24.39
CA GLU A 203 -2.68 13.20 25.02
C GLU A 203 -2.20 12.39 26.23
N LYS A 204 -0.89 12.22 26.35
CA LYS A 204 -0.26 11.55 27.48
C LYS A 204 -0.77 12.18 28.76
N PRO A 205 -1.36 11.41 29.71
CA PRO A 205 -1.81 11.98 30.96
C PRO A 205 -0.67 12.74 31.65
N ALA A 206 -0.93 13.93 32.15
CA ALA A 206 0.07 14.79 32.80
C ALA A 206 0.74 14.15 34.05
N SER A 207 0.29 12.95 34.42
CA SER A 207 0.76 12.17 35.59
C SER A 207 1.69 11.00 35.23
N TRP A 208 2.27 10.97 34.06
CA TRP A 208 3.30 9.96 33.66
C TRP A 208 4.68 10.58 33.64
#